data_8d152349c5ab0e78457cc605a5fd0458
#
_entry.id   8d152349c5ab0e78457cc605a5fd0458
#
_cell.length_a   1.000
_cell.length_b   1.000
_cell.length_c   1.000
_cell.angle_alpha   90.00
_cell.angle_beta   90.00
_cell.angle_gamma   90.00
#
_symmetry.space_group_name_H-M   'P 1'
#
loop_
_entity.id
_entity.type
_entity.pdbx_description
1 polymer ?
#
loop_
_entity_poly.entity_id
_entity_poly.type
_entity_poly.pdbx_seq_one_letter_code
_entity_poly.pdbx_strand_id
1 'polypeptide(L)'
;MKKRLTLSLNQELSKNLLKTKIDVLVVGVSEGRTLNSIAEKVDKATQGSIKKLMKRGEFESKVGQTAYIATNDGTSAERIFLIGCGKPTKGLSSEDLDKIAMSVTTCLTAKKSSTGIVSLPSMKHESKENTDETLLQKIGTAVESKAYTYDAKLNKKNKKINYLRKVSIVIDSKQGVAKLRKGLKTGQVIGQGMNVAKDLANLPGNVCTPSYLATSSRSAANKYQKLSCRVYGEKEMKKMGMDCLLSVGNGSAQESKLISMNYQGGKKGDKPYAIVGKGITFDTGGISLKPPPTMDEMKFDMCGAASVIATMQVVSELKLPINIVGVVASAENMPGSKATKPGDVVRTMSGKTVEILNTDAEGRLVLADALTYVERFEPRSVVDIATLTGAVIMALGYSTSGLMSNNDKLAEELLEAGRKASDRAWQLPLWDVYQKDLDSNFADIANIGGRAGTITAACFLSRFAEKYPWAHLDVAGTASYKGAAKGGSGRPVPLLSQYLIDKS
;
A
#
# COMPACT_ATOMS: atom_id res chain seq x y z
N MET A 1 8.09 13.88 -19.22
CA MET A 1 8.52 13.41 -17.88
C MET A 1 7.71 14.14 -16.82
N LYS A 2 6.96 13.43 -15.94
CA LYS A 2 6.34 14.03 -14.74
C LYS A 2 7.49 14.62 -13.88
N LYS A 3 7.46 15.92 -13.54
CA LYS A 3 8.44 16.48 -12.61
C LYS A 3 8.25 15.82 -11.25
N ARG A 4 9.28 15.14 -10.77
CA ARG A 4 9.27 14.36 -9.53
C ARG A 4 9.25 15.31 -8.33
N LEU A 5 8.46 15.00 -7.30
CA LEU A 5 8.50 15.72 -6.04
C LEU A 5 9.87 15.50 -5.37
N THR A 6 10.48 16.58 -4.88
CA THR A 6 11.72 16.54 -4.11
C THR A 6 11.40 16.77 -2.65
N LEU A 7 11.67 15.78 -1.80
CA LEU A 7 11.65 15.90 -0.35
C LEU A 7 13.08 15.97 0.17
N SER A 8 13.38 16.90 1.07
CA SER A 8 14.71 17.08 1.62
C SER A 8 14.69 17.46 3.09
N LEU A 9 15.65 16.92 3.86
CA LEU A 9 15.95 17.42 5.19
C LEU A 9 17.02 18.52 5.06
N ASN A 10 16.71 19.74 5.50
CA ASN A 10 17.60 20.89 5.39
C ASN A 10 17.56 21.75 6.66
N GLN A 11 18.45 21.43 7.59
CA GLN A 11 18.53 22.11 8.89
C GLN A 11 19.02 23.58 8.80
N GLU A 12 19.80 23.90 7.76
CA GLU A 12 20.33 25.26 7.56
C GLU A 12 19.22 26.29 7.28
N LEU A 13 18.06 25.82 6.75
CA LEU A 13 16.91 26.69 6.53
C LEU A 13 16.36 27.32 7.81
N SER A 14 16.61 26.73 8.98
CA SER A 14 16.20 27.31 10.28
C SER A 14 16.74 28.71 10.51
N LYS A 15 17.90 29.06 9.91
CA LYS A 15 18.56 30.37 10.02
C LYS A 15 17.86 31.44 9.18
N ASN A 16 17.30 31.06 8.00
CA ASN A 16 16.73 31.99 7.01
C ASN A 16 15.27 31.68 6.67
N LEU A 17 14.56 30.96 7.55
CA LEU A 17 13.21 30.45 7.32
C LEU A 17 12.23 31.53 6.84
N LEU A 18 12.20 32.68 7.52
CA LEU A 18 11.26 33.78 7.25
C LEU A 18 11.58 34.55 5.97
N LYS A 19 12.85 34.54 5.53
CA LYS A 19 13.31 35.23 4.31
C LYS A 19 13.24 34.34 3.08
N THR A 20 12.98 33.06 3.23
CA THR A 20 12.93 32.10 2.11
C THR A 20 11.59 32.23 1.39
N LYS A 21 11.62 32.59 0.10
CA LYS A 21 10.41 32.67 -0.72
C LYS A 21 9.83 31.28 -0.99
N ILE A 22 8.63 31.02 -0.48
CA ILE A 22 7.92 29.76 -0.56
C ILE A 22 6.41 29.98 -0.56
N ASP A 23 5.68 29.00 -1.10
CA ASP A 23 4.22 29.08 -1.15
C ASP A 23 3.58 28.73 0.20
N VAL A 24 4.17 27.76 0.94
CA VAL A 24 3.63 27.28 2.23
C VAL A 24 4.74 27.06 3.25
N LEU A 25 4.55 27.67 4.42
CA LEU A 25 5.28 27.37 5.64
C LEU A 25 4.37 26.64 6.61
N VAL A 26 4.77 25.45 7.05
CA VAL A 26 4.09 24.67 8.08
C VAL A 26 4.93 24.71 9.36
N VAL A 27 4.37 25.18 10.46
CA VAL A 27 5.07 25.33 11.74
C VAL A 27 4.44 24.44 12.80
N GLY A 28 5.20 23.49 13.31
CA GLY A 28 4.84 22.68 14.46
C GLY A 28 4.94 23.49 15.77
N VAL A 29 3.89 23.44 16.56
CA VAL A 29 3.78 24.15 17.84
C VAL A 29 3.45 23.14 18.93
N SER A 30 4.26 23.13 20.00
CA SER A 30 4.01 22.31 21.17
C SER A 30 2.92 22.94 22.04
N GLU A 31 2.14 22.11 22.72
CA GLU A 31 1.14 22.56 23.72
C GLU A 31 1.84 23.15 24.93
N GLY A 32 1.38 24.30 25.39
CA GLY A 32 1.91 25.00 26.56
C GLY A 32 1.98 26.49 26.34
N ARG A 33 2.49 27.22 27.36
CA ARG A 33 2.58 28.70 27.33
C ARG A 33 3.79 29.22 26.55
N THR A 34 4.82 28.39 26.36
CA THR A 34 6.09 28.78 25.74
C THR A 34 6.17 28.19 24.34
N LEU A 35 6.39 29.02 23.34
CA LEU A 35 6.62 28.62 21.98
C LEU A 35 8.04 28.04 21.80
N ASN A 36 8.21 27.05 20.94
CA ASN A 36 9.53 26.62 20.49
C ASN A 36 10.23 27.74 19.69
N SER A 37 11.56 27.66 19.56
CA SER A 37 12.38 28.73 18.98
C SER A 37 11.93 29.22 17.61
N ILE A 38 11.46 28.30 16.74
CA ILE A 38 11.01 28.65 15.38
C ILE A 38 9.59 29.23 15.42
N ALA A 39 8.69 28.66 16.19
CA ALA A 39 7.35 29.21 16.37
C ALA A 39 7.40 30.62 16.97
N GLU A 40 8.36 30.88 17.88
CA GLU A 40 8.54 32.22 18.44
C GLU A 40 9.04 33.24 17.41
N LYS A 41 9.98 32.83 16.51
CA LYS A 41 10.42 33.68 15.40
C LYS A 41 9.25 34.03 14.48
N VAL A 42 8.42 33.03 14.16
CA VAL A 42 7.22 33.23 13.30
C VAL A 42 6.21 34.11 14.02
N ASP A 43 5.97 33.91 15.34
CA ASP A 43 5.06 34.72 16.13
C ASP A 43 5.46 36.20 16.14
N LYS A 44 6.75 36.49 16.36
CA LYS A 44 7.29 37.86 16.27
C LYS A 44 7.10 38.47 14.87
N ALA A 45 7.43 37.71 13.82
CA ALA A 45 7.30 38.17 12.45
C ALA A 45 5.83 38.42 12.03
N THR A 46 4.89 37.70 12.65
CA THR A 46 3.44 37.85 12.39
C THR A 46 2.72 38.67 13.50
N GLN A 47 3.43 39.55 14.20
CA GLN A 47 2.90 40.47 15.21
C GLN A 47 2.10 39.76 16.30
N GLY A 48 2.60 38.63 16.79
CA GLY A 48 2.01 37.88 17.91
C GLY A 48 0.79 37.01 17.50
N SER A 49 0.64 36.70 16.25
CA SER A 49 -0.54 35.96 15.73
C SER A 49 -0.71 34.58 16.34
N ILE A 50 0.37 33.83 16.59
CA ILE A 50 0.30 32.50 17.22
C ILE A 50 -0.24 32.64 18.66
N LYS A 51 0.35 33.53 19.46
CA LYS A 51 -0.07 33.76 20.83
C LYS A 51 -1.50 34.28 20.92
N LYS A 52 -1.93 35.14 19.99
CA LYS A 52 -3.33 35.63 19.91
C LYS A 52 -4.31 34.47 19.65
N LEU A 53 -4.03 33.56 18.69
CA LEU A 53 -4.86 32.38 18.44
C LEU A 53 -4.94 31.48 19.69
N MET A 54 -3.80 31.24 20.35
CA MET A 54 -3.74 30.44 21.57
C MET A 54 -4.53 31.06 22.71
N LYS A 55 -4.39 32.37 22.91
CA LYS A 55 -5.13 33.11 23.96
C LYS A 55 -6.64 33.09 23.77
N ARG A 56 -7.11 33.07 22.51
CA ARG A 56 -8.54 32.99 22.18
C ARG A 56 -9.08 31.54 22.20
N GLY A 57 -8.22 30.52 22.43
CA GLY A 57 -8.64 29.12 22.38
C GLY A 57 -8.89 28.57 20.94
N GLU A 58 -8.59 29.36 19.91
CA GLU A 58 -8.77 28.96 18.52
C GLU A 58 -7.70 27.93 18.08
N PHE A 59 -6.56 27.88 18.78
CA PHE A 59 -5.49 26.93 18.58
C PHE A 59 -4.86 26.52 19.92
N GLU A 60 -5.09 25.27 20.32
CA GLU A 60 -4.62 24.71 21.59
C GLU A 60 -3.34 23.89 21.45
N SER A 61 -2.85 23.72 20.22
CA SER A 61 -1.69 22.88 19.84
C SER A 61 -1.86 21.39 20.17
N LYS A 62 -3.11 20.90 20.28
CA LYS A 62 -3.40 19.46 20.38
C LYS A 62 -2.84 18.74 19.17
N VAL A 63 -2.41 17.48 19.36
CA VAL A 63 -1.79 16.68 18.29
C VAL A 63 -2.66 16.66 17.03
N GLY A 64 -2.09 17.10 15.92
CA GLY A 64 -2.76 17.14 14.62
C GLY A 64 -3.73 18.30 14.43
N GLN A 65 -3.99 19.14 15.43
CA GLN A 65 -4.79 20.36 15.25
C GLN A 65 -4.10 21.31 14.27
N THR A 66 -4.84 21.96 13.40
CA THR A 66 -4.30 22.90 12.41
C THR A 66 -4.92 24.27 12.55
N ALA A 67 -4.14 25.32 12.32
CA ALA A 67 -4.64 26.69 12.19
C ALA A 67 -3.93 27.39 11.01
N TYR A 68 -4.57 28.41 10.47
CA TYR A 68 -4.04 29.25 9.39
C TYR A 68 -3.74 30.64 9.92
N ILE A 69 -2.58 31.18 9.54
CA ILE A 69 -2.21 32.57 9.83
C ILE A 69 -2.15 33.33 8.50
N ALA A 70 -2.89 34.43 8.43
CA ALA A 70 -2.75 35.37 7.33
C ALA A 70 -1.33 36.00 7.36
N THR A 71 -0.67 35.98 6.22
CA THR A 71 0.67 36.53 6.07
C THR A 71 0.64 38.05 5.97
N ASN A 72 1.70 38.69 6.47
CA ASN A 72 1.99 40.10 6.37
C ASN A 72 3.46 40.27 5.93
N ASP A 73 3.95 41.52 5.87
CA ASP A 73 5.31 41.84 5.41
C ASP A 73 6.45 41.27 6.26
N GLY A 74 6.14 40.57 7.36
CA GLY A 74 7.16 39.96 8.25
C GLY A 74 7.72 38.61 7.75
N THR A 75 7.19 38.04 6.65
CA THR A 75 7.63 36.76 6.11
C THR A 75 7.51 36.71 4.61
N SER A 76 8.43 35.95 3.96
CA SER A 76 8.37 35.69 2.51
C SER A 76 7.55 34.45 2.12
N ALA A 77 6.87 33.80 3.08
CA ALA A 77 5.93 32.72 2.81
C ALA A 77 4.57 33.30 2.41
N GLU A 78 3.94 32.76 1.35
CA GLU A 78 2.61 33.19 0.93
C GLU A 78 1.51 32.75 1.94
N ARG A 79 1.73 31.61 2.61
CA ARG A 79 0.78 31.03 3.56
C ARG A 79 1.50 30.38 4.71
N ILE A 80 0.98 30.55 5.94
CA ILE A 80 1.50 29.91 7.14
C ILE A 80 0.40 29.05 7.75
N PHE A 81 0.72 27.77 7.97
CA PHE A 81 -0.12 26.85 8.74
C PHE A 81 0.59 26.47 10.03
N LEU A 82 -0.17 26.39 11.11
CA LEU A 82 0.27 25.82 12.38
C LEU A 82 -0.19 24.38 12.48
N ILE A 83 0.62 23.53 13.10
CA ILE A 83 0.26 22.16 13.46
C ILE A 83 0.55 21.95 14.93
N GLY A 84 -0.44 21.46 15.68
CA GLY A 84 -0.27 21.04 17.05
C GLY A 84 0.57 19.76 17.14
N CYS A 85 1.61 19.82 17.97
CA CYS A 85 2.51 18.70 18.25
C CYS A 85 2.29 18.10 19.66
N GLY A 86 1.26 18.54 20.38
CA GLY A 86 0.93 18.06 21.71
C GLY A 86 1.89 18.51 22.81
N LYS A 87 1.76 17.93 24.00
CA LYS A 87 2.55 18.30 25.18
C LYS A 87 3.99 17.81 25.06
N PRO A 88 5.00 18.67 25.27
CA PRO A 88 6.40 18.26 25.19
C PRO A 88 6.80 17.17 26.21
N THR A 89 6.05 17.06 27.31
CA THR A 89 6.29 16.09 28.39
C THR A 89 5.65 14.74 28.15
N LYS A 90 4.62 14.67 27.29
CA LYS A 90 3.92 13.43 26.95
C LYS A 90 4.55 12.79 25.72
N GLY A 91 4.84 11.47 25.78
CA GLY A 91 5.30 10.72 24.62
C GLY A 91 4.21 10.66 23.54
N LEU A 92 4.61 10.77 22.28
CA LEU A 92 3.74 10.60 21.11
C LEU A 92 3.60 9.13 20.78
N SER A 93 2.37 8.66 20.61
CA SER A 93 2.05 7.32 20.11
C SER A 93 2.21 7.25 18.59
N SER A 94 2.17 6.03 18.02
CA SER A 94 2.15 5.85 16.56
C SER A 94 0.97 6.58 15.91
N GLU A 95 -0.19 6.60 16.56
CA GLU A 95 -1.38 7.33 16.09
C GLU A 95 -1.19 8.85 16.09
N ASP A 96 -0.47 9.36 17.08
CA ASP A 96 -0.14 10.79 17.16
C ASP A 96 0.80 11.19 16.01
N LEU A 97 1.79 10.33 15.68
CA LEU A 97 2.66 10.53 14.52
C LEU A 97 1.86 10.52 13.22
N ASP A 98 0.84 9.66 13.10
CA ASP A 98 -0.06 9.62 11.94
C ASP A 98 -0.84 10.93 11.79
N LYS A 99 -1.39 11.46 12.90
CA LYS A 99 -2.12 12.73 12.90
C LYS A 99 -1.22 13.88 12.45
N ILE A 100 0.02 13.94 12.96
CA ILE A 100 0.98 14.99 12.58
C ILE A 100 1.32 14.86 11.09
N ALA A 101 1.65 13.66 10.60
CA ALA A 101 1.99 13.44 9.18
C ALA A 101 0.83 13.78 8.24
N MET A 102 -0.40 13.45 8.63
CA MET A 102 -1.60 13.78 7.87
C MET A 102 -1.86 15.29 7.84
N SER A 103 -1.70 15.98 8.98
CA SER A 103 -1.86 17.44 9.08
C SER A 103 -0.81 18.18 8.26
N VAL A 104 0.48 17.76 8.32
CA VAL A 104 1.55 18.27 7.46
C VAL A 104 1.15 18.15 5.98
N THR A 105 0.71 16.96 5.60
CA THR A 105 0.32 16.67 4.21
C THR A 105 -0.86 17.52 3.75
N THR A 106 -1.88 17.66 4.60
CA THR A 106 -3.07 18.47 4.32
C THR A 106 -2.70 19.94 4.13
N CYS A 107 -1.89 20.49 5.02
CA CYS A 107 -1.44 21.89 4.94
C CYS A 107 -0.63 22.15 3.66
N LEU A 108 0.31 21.25 3.31
CA LEU A 108 1.12 21.38 2.09
C LEU A 108 0.29 21.29 0.80
N THR A 109 -0.84 20.58 0.83
CA THR A 109 -1.67 20.33 -0.36
C THR A 109 -2.98 21.12 -0.37
N ALA A 110 -3.23 21.99 0.61
CA ALA A 110 -4.50 22.71 0.79
C ALA A 110 -4.88 23.60 -0.39
N LYS A 111 -3.92 24.15 -1.12
CA LYS A 111 -4.12 24.98 -2.32
C LYS A 111 -3.03 24.68 -3.35
N LYS A 112 -3.08 25.32 -4.52
CA LYS A 112 -2.06 25.20 -5.56
C LYS A 112 -0.71 25.72 -5.05
N SER A 113 0.06 24.86 -4.40
CA SER A 113 1.37 25.16 -3.83
C SER A 113 2.44 24.35 -4.53
N SER A 114 3.53 24.99 -4.92
CA SER A 114 4.67 24.37 -5.62
C SER A 114 5.81 24.05 -4.65
N THR A 115 5.99 24.90 -3.64
CA THR A 115 7.08 24.81 -2.68
C THR A 115 6.56 24.88 -1.25
N GLY A 116 7.17 24.10 -0.36
CA GLY A 116 6.83 24.12 1.07
C GLY A 116 8.04 23.93 1.97
N ILE A 117 7.96 24.52 3.17
CA ILE A 117 8.86 24.20 4.26
C ILE A 117 8.00 23.73 5.44
N VAL A 118 8.46 22.66 6.07
CA VAL A 118 7.88 22.10 7.30
C VAL A 118 8.91 22.26 8.40
N SER A 119 8.54 22.93 9.49
CA SER A 119 9.37 23.08 10.66
C SER A 119 8.70 22.40 11.86
N LEU A 120 9.35 21.39 12.43
CA LEU A 120 8.87 20.63 13.57
C LEU A 120 9.74 20.87 14.82
N PRO A 121 9.11 20.99 16.01
CA PRO A 121 9.84 21.09 17.25
C PRO A 121 10.45 19.75 17.67
N SER A 122 11.28 19.77 18.70
CA SER A 122 11.67 18.55 19.43
C SER A 122 10.45 17.93 20.10
N MET A 123 10.30 16.61 19.94
CA MET A 123 9.17 15.86 20.47
C MET A 123 9.65 14.68 21.31
N LYS A 124 8.88 14.32 22.33
CA LYS A 124 9.08 13.09 23.08
C LYS A 124 8.24 11.99 22.45
N HIS A 125 8.78 10.78 22.40
CA HIS A 125 8.10 9.61 21.85
C HIS A 125 7.77 8.60 22.96
N GLU A 126 6.65 7.88 22.82
CA GLU A 126 6.15 6.94 23.82
C GLU A 126 7.02 5.68 23.89
N SER A 127 7.55 5.23 22.77
CA SER A 127 8.37 4.01 22.65
C SER A 127 9.63 4.24 21.85
N LYS A 128 10.56 3.27 21.89
CA LYS A 128 11.78 3.29 21.07
C LYS A 128 11.50 3.14 19.56
N GLU A 129 10.34 2.66 19.19
CA GLU A 129 9.90 2.47 17.81
C GLU A 129 9.29 3.74 17.21
N ASN A 130 8.62 4.53 18.05
CA ASN A 130 8.10 5.85 17.69
C ASN A 130 9.22 6.86 17.83
N THR A 131 9.76 7.35 16.73
CA THR A 131 10.92 8.24 16.69
C THR A 131 10.71 9.35 15.66
N ASP A 132 11.58 10.36 15.67
CA ASP A 132 11.58 11.38 14.62
C ASP A 132 11.90 10.77 13.25
N GLU A 133 12.72 9.71 13.17
CA GLU A 133 12.95 8.93 11.94
C GLU A 133 11.63 8.33 11.43
N THR A 134 10.85 7.70 12.32
CA THR A 134 9.53 7.12 11.98
C THR A 134 8.54 8.20 11.55
N LEU A 135 8.51 9.34 12.24
CA LEU A 135 7.67 10.47 11.85
C LEU A 135 8.03 10.97 10.44
N LEU A 136 9.32 11.13 10.13
CA LEU A 136 9.75 11.56 8.80
C LEU A 136 9.44 10.53 7.73
N GLN A 137 9.50 9.23 8.05
CA GLN A 137 9.04 8.18 7.14
C GLN A 137 7.55 8.32 6.85
N LYS A 138 6.70 8.50 7.88
CA LYS A 138 5.26 8.70 7.72
C LYS A 138 4.95 9.96 6.89
N ILE A 139 5.62 11.08 7.17
CA ILE A 139 5.48 12.32 6.39
C ILE A 139 5.89 12.09 4.93
N GLY A 140 7.04 11.46 4.70
CA GLY A 140 7.53 11.15 3.35
C GLY A 140 6.54 10.33 2.54
N THR A 141 5.99 9.26 3.15
CA THR A 141 4.99 8.39 2.53
C THR A 141 3.70 9.16 2.22
N ALA A 142 3.17 9.90 3.20
CA ALA A 142 1.91 10.61 3.06
C ALA A 142 1.99 11.74 2.01
N VAL A 143 3.03 12.56 2.05
CA VAL A 143 3.22 13.68 1.11
C VAL A 143 3.43 13.17 -0.31
N GLU A 144 4.29 12.17 -0.53
CA GLU A 144 4.54 11.59 -1.85
C GLU A 144 3.27 10.95 -2.43
N SER A 145 2.54 10.17 -1.61
CA SER A 145 1.31 9.50 -2.01
C SER A 145 0.16 10.49 -2.28
N LYS A 146 0.05 11.59 -1.51
CA LYS A 146 -0.98 12.63 -1.71
C LYS A 146 -0.67 13.50 -2.92
N ALA A 147 0.61 13.67 -3.22
CA ALA A 147 1.09 14.38 -4.39
C ALA A 147 0.81 13.65 -5.72
N TYR A 148 0.25 12.46 -5.67
CA TYR A 148 -0.11 11.67 -6.85
C TYR A 148 -1.17 12.33 -7.71
N THR A 149 -0.97 12.28 -9.01
CA THR A 149 -1.99 12.64 -10.00
C THR A 149 -2.01 11.59 -11.10
N TYR A 150 -3.19 11.00 -11.33
CA TYR A 150 -3.38 10.08 -12.44
C TYR A 150 -3.36 10.84 -13.77
N ASP A 151 -2.44 10.47 -14.66
CA ASP A 151 -2.27 11.09 -15.97
C ASP A 151 -2.27 10.01 -17.06
N ALA A 152 -3.45 9.50 -17.38
CA ALA A 152 -3.63 8.47 -18.40
C ALA A 152 -3.58 9.00 -19.85
N LYS A 153 -3.34 10.29 -20.08
CA LYS A 153 -3.43 10.96 -21.41
C LYS A 153 -4.81 10.82 -22.09
N LEU A 154 -5.75 10.11 -21.46
CA LEU A 154 -7.08 9.81 -22.01
C LEU A 154 -8.08 10.98 -21.84
N ASN A 155 -7.80 11.89 -20.91
CA ASN A 155 -8.65 13.08 -20.71
C ASN A 155 -7.80 14.35 -20.63
N LYS A 156 -7.84 15.15 -21.71
CA LYS A 156 -7.08 16.41 -21.79
C LYS A 156 -7.70 17.55 -20.97
N LYS A 157 -9.02 17.48 -20.64
CA LYS A 157 -9.78 18.59 -20.04
C LYS A 157 -9.66 18.68 -18.51
N ASN A 158 -9.43 17.59 -17.80
CA ASN A 158 -9.48 17.52 -16.32
C ASN A 158 -8.14 17.12 -15.69
N LYS A 159 -7.02 17.69 -16.13
CA LYS A 159 -5.75 17.50 -15.44
C LYS A 159 -5.83 18.14 -14.05
N LYS A 160 -6.13 17.36 -13.02
CA LYS A 160 -5.79 17.73 -11.64
C LYS A 160 -4.26 17.77 -11.57
N ILE A 161 -3.69 18.93 -11.78
CA ILE A 161 -2.24 19.12 -11.75
C ILE A 161 -1.86 19.18 -10.28
N ASN A 162 -1.03 18.24 -9.82
CA ASN A 162 -0.36 18.42 -8.55
C ASN A 162 0.75 19.47 -8.74
N TYR A 163 0.67 20.49 -7.93
CA TYR A 163 1.58 21.63 -8.01
C TYR A 163 2.82 21.43 -7.13
N LEU A 164 2.76 20.56 -6.10
CA LEU A 164 3.86 20.38 -5.15
C LEU A 164 5.10 19.80 -5.83
N ARG A 165 6.20 20.56 -5.79
CA ARG A 165 7.47 20.23 -6.48
C ARG A 165 8.62 20.01 -5.50
N LYS A 166 8.64 20.80 -4.42
CA LYS A 166 9.74 20.79 -3.47
C LYS A 166 9.23 21.02 -2.06
N VAL A 167 9.58 20.12 -1.14
CA VAL A 167 9.34 20.30 0.29
C VAL A 167 10.66 20.12 1.02
N SER A 168 10.99 21.07 1.87
CA SER A 168 12.13 21.00 2.77
C SER A 168 11.64 20.85 4.21
N ILE A 169 12.24 19.95 4.96
CA ILE A 169 11.91 19.70 6.37
C ILE A 169 13.04 20.19 7.25
N VAL A 170 12.69 20.92 8.28
CA VAL A 170 13.53 21.32 9.41
C VAL A 170 12.93 20.67 10.65
N ILE A 171 13.71 19.94 11.41
CA ILE A 171 13.24 19.30 12.64
C ILE A 171 14.28 19.48 13.74
N ASP A 172 13.83 19.96 14.91
CA ASP A 172 14.64 19.95 16.13
C ASP A 172 14.59 18.53 16.71
N SER A 173 15.69 17.82 16.60
CA SER A 173 15.78 16.40 16.96
C SER A 173 17.11 16.07 17.60
N LYS A 174 17.09 15.20 18.59
CA LYS A 174 18.29 14.60 19.20
C LYS A 174 18.86 13.45 18.36
N GLN A 175 18.13 12.97 17.35
CA GLN A 175 18.60 11.93 16.43
C GLN A 175 19.58 12.51 15.42
N GLY A 176 20.57 11.70 15.03
CA GLY A 176 21.55 12.09 14.01
C GLY A 176 20.90 12.34 12.64
N VAL A 177 21.37 13.34 11.92
CA VAL A 177 20.86 13.77 10.61
C VAL A 177 20.81 12.61 9.60
N ALA A 178 21.74 11.65 9.67
CA ALA A 178 21.76 10.47 8.79
C ALA A 178 20.51 9.59 8.97
N LYS A 179 20.08 9.33 10.23
CA LYS A 179 18.88 8.57 10.56
C LYS A 179 17.63 9.29 10.06
N LEU A 180 17.54 10.60 10.31
CA LEU A 180 16.42 11.42 9.86
C LEU A 180 16.29 11.43 8.32
N ARG A 181 17.41 11.55 7.60
CA ARG A 181 17.43 11.44 6.13
C ARG A 181 17.01 10.07 5.65
N LYS A 182 17.44 9.01 6.34
CA LYS A 182 17.04 7.62 6.03
C LYS A 182 15.51 7.48 6.16
N GLY A 183 14.92 7.91 7.27
CA GLY A 183 13.47 7.85 7.48
C GLY A 183 12.70 8.58 6.38
N LEU A 184 13.05 9.84 6.09
CA LEU A 184 12.42 10.64 5.04
C LEU A 184 12.54 9.96 3.65
N LYS A 185 13.73 9.45 3.30
CA LYS A 185 13.96 8.76 2.03
C LYS A 185 13.17 7.46 1.94
N THR A 186 13.15 6.66 3.01
CA THR A 186 12.36 5.42 3.10
C THR A 186 10.88 5.72 2.85
N GLY A 187 10.32 6.71 3.55
CA GLY A 187 8.93 7.11 3.37
C GLY A 187 8.64 7.59 1.94
N GLN A 188 9.53 8.39 1.36
CA GLN A 188 9.39 8.84 -0.02
C GLN A 188 9.35 7.67 -1.01
N VAL A 189 10.22 6.68 -0.84
CA VAL A 189 10.28 5.50 -1.72
C VAL A 189 9.02 4.64 -1.56
N ILE A 190 8.52 4.45 -0.33
CA ILE A 190 7.24 3.75 -0.08
C ILE A 190 6.09 4.49 -0.77
N GLY A 191 6.01 5.82 -0.62
CA GLY A 191 5.00 6.64 -1.30
C GLY A 191 5.07 6.55 -2.83
N GLN A 192 6.28 6.47 -3.40
CA GLN A 192 6.48 6.22 -4.83
C GLN A 192 5.98 4.83 -5.23
N GLY A 193 6.21 3.81 -4.41
CA GLY A 193 5.63 2.47 -4.60
C GLY A 193 4.11 2.51 -4.60
N MET A 194 3.48 3.20 -3.64
CA MET A 194 2.02 3.40 -3.66
C MET A 194 1.56 4.03 -4.97
N ASN A 195 2.31 4.99 -5.51
CA ASN A 195 1.96 5.65 -6.76
C ASN A 195 2.08 4.72 -7.97
N VAL A 196 3.04 3.79 -7.97
CA VAL A 196 3.12 2.71 -8.98
C VAL A 196 1.90 1.81 -8.92
N ALA A 197 1.49 1.36 -7.72
CA ALA A 197 0.28 0.55 -7.55
C ALA A 197 -0.97 1.31 -8.01
N LYS A 198 -1.09 2.61 -7.69
CA LYS A 198 -2.19 3.46 -8.16
C LYS A 198 -2.18 3.63 -9.69
N ASP A 199 -1.02 3.81 -10.31
CA ASP A 199 -0.92 3.94 -11.77
C ASP A 199 -1.46 2.67 -12.45
N LEU A 200 -1.14 1.46 -11.96
CA LEU A 200 -1.64 0.20 -12.48
C LEU A 200 -3.16 0.04 -12.23
N ALA A 201 -3.61 0.25 -10.99
CA ALA A 201 -4.99 0.07 -10.60
C ALA A 201 -5.96 1.04 -11.30
N ASN A 202 -5.51 2.26 -11.60
CA ASN A 202 -6.35 3.27 -12.24
C ASN A 202 -6.51 3.09 -13.75
N LEU A 203 -5.70 2.25 -14.39
CA LEU A 203 -5.88 1.93 -15.80
C LEU A 203 -7.24 1.27 -16.04
N PRO A 204 -7.86 1.50 -17.19
CA PRO A 204 -9.05 0.76 -17.56
C PRO A 204 -8.70 -0.68 -17.95
N GLY A 205 -9.64 -1.62 -17.80
CA GLY A 205 -9.45 -3.05 -18.05
C GLY A 205 -8.99 -3.37 -19.47
N ASN A 206 -9.42 -2.59 -20.47
CA ASN A 206 -8.98 -2.76 -21.86
C ASN A 206 -7.51 -2.32 -22.10
N VAL A 207 -6.84 -1.75 -21.11
CA VAL A 207 -5.41 -1.38 -21.13
C VAL A 207 -4.63 -2.27 -20.16
N CYS A 208 -5.09 -2.38 -18.92
CA CYS A 208 -4.45 -3.20 -17.88
C CYS A 208 -4.86 -4.67 -18.04
N THR A 209 -4.33 -5.35 -19.04
CA THR A 209 -4.52 -6.78 -19.30
C THR A 209 -3.43 -7.61 -18.59
N PRO A 210 -3.55 -8.95 -18.51
CA PRO A 210 -2.47 -9.79 -17.97
C PRO A 210 -1.12 -9.58 -18.69
N SER A 211 -1.15 -9.38 -20.00
CA SER A 211 0.04 -9.05 -20.79
C SER A 211 0.62 -7.67 -20.45
N TYR A 212 -0.21 -6.69 -20.10
CA TYR A 212 0.25 -5.38 -19.64
C TYR A 212 0.96 -5.48 -18.27
N LEU A 213 0.42 -6.25 -17.32
CA LEU A 213 1.06 -6.51 -16.04
C LEU A 213 2.42 -7.20 -16.22
N ALA A 214 2.50 -8.18 -17.12
CA ALA A 214 3.74 -8.84 -17.46
C ALA A 214 4.80 -7.87 -18.03
N THR A 215 4.40 -7.00 -18.95
CA THR A 215 5.27 -5.97 -19.53
C THR A 215 5.72 -4.97 -18.49
N SER A 216 4.82 -4.53 -17.62
CA SER A 216 5.12 -3.61 -16.51
C SER A 216 6.12 -4.22 -15.52
N SER A 217 5.98 -5.52 -15.21
CA SER A 217 6.90 -6.25 -14.33
C SER A 217 8.30 -6.38 -14.93
N ARG A 218 8.40 -6.73 -16.23
CA ARG A 218 9.69 -6.73 -16.95
C ARG A 218 10.33 -5.34 -16.97
N SER A 219 9.55 -4.32 -17.25
CA SER A 219 10.01 -2.92 -17.25
C SER A 219 10.50 -2.47 -15.87
N ALA A 220 9.85 -2.92 -14.79
CA ALA A 220 10.31 -2.70 -13.43
C ALA A 220 11.64 -3.42 -13.16
N ALA A 221 11.77 -4.70 -13.55
CA ALA A 221 12.98 -5.47 -13.38
C ALA A 221 14.18 -4.84 -14.09
N ASN A 222 13.99 -4.34 -15.31
CA ASN A 222 15.05 -3.70 -16.09
C ASN A 222 15.63 -2.41 -15.47
N LYS A 223 14.95 -1.83 -14.45
CA LYS A 223 15.43 -0.62 -13.75
C LYS A 223 16.44 -0.95 -12.65
N TYR A 224 16.47 -2.19 -12.16
CA TYR A 224 17.21 -2.56 -10.97
C TYR A 224 18.10 -3.78 -11.21
N GLN A 225 19.39 -3.66 -10.99
CA GLN A 225 20.40 -4.67 -11.28
C GLN A 225 20.17 -6.03 -10.57
N LYS A 226 19.59 -5.98 -9.37
CA LYS A 226 19.35 -7.17 -8.53
C LYS A 226 17.93 -7.74 -8.68
N LEU A 227 17.12 -7.20 -9.58
CA LEU A 227 15.75 -7.63 -9.81
C LEU A 227 15.65 -8.28 -11.19
N SER A 228 15.17 -9.52 -11.24
CA SER A 228 14.87 -10.23 -12.47
C SER A 228 13.37 -10.53 -12.57
N CYS A 229 12.88 -10.76 -13.78
CA CYS A 229 11.47 -11.09 -14.05
C CYS A 229 11.36 -12.18 -15.09
N ARG A 230 10.64 -13.25 -14.75
CA ARG A 230 10.24 -14.31 -15.67
C ARG A 230 8.72 -14.34 -15.81
N VAL A 231 8.23 -14.49 -17.02
CA VAL A 231 6.79 -14.55 -17.33
C VAL A 231 6.52 -15.86 -18.03
N TYR A 232 5.53 -16.58 -17.56
CA TYR A 232 5.06 -17.83 -18.12
C TYR A 232 3.71 -17.61 -18.81
N GLY A 233 3.57 -18.12 -20.02
CA GLY A 233 2.31 -18.17 -20.77
C GLY A 233 1.52 -19.44 -20.50
N GLU A 234 0.32 -19.53 -21.06
CA GLU A 234 -0.62 -20.66 -20.81
C GLU A 234 -0.01 -22.02 -21.14
N LYS A 235 0.76 -22.14 -22.24
CA LYS A 235 1.43 -23.40 -22.61
C LYS A 235 2.42 -23.88 -21.54
N GLU A 236 3.17 -22.95 -20.92
CA GLU A 236 4.12 -23.28 -19.85
C GLU A 236 3.37 -23.60 -18.54
N MET A 237 2.32 -22.84 -18.22
CA MET A 237 1.47 -23.08 -17.05
C MET A 237 0.75 -24.42 -17.13
N LYS A 238 0.25 -24.81 -18.33
CA LYS A 238 -0.35 -26.14 -18.56
C LYS A 238 0.65 -27.27 -18.30
N LYS A 239 1.89 -27.12 -18.76
CA LYS A 239 2.96 -28.11 -18.49
C LYS A 239 3.30 -28.22 -17.00
N MET A 240 3.07 -27.15 -16.23
CA MET A 240 3.26 -27.14 -14.77
C MET A 240 2.04 -27.65 -14.00
N GLY A 241 0.94 -28.00 -14.69
CA GLY A 241 -0.29 -28.47 -14.07
C GLY A 241 -1.12 -27.36 -13.39
N MET A 242 -1.02 -26.12 -13.85
CA MET A 242 -1.75 -24.96 -13.31
C MET A 242 -3.14 -24.83 -13.90
N ASP A 243 -3.92 -25.92 -13.92
CA ASP A 243 -5.24 -25.89 -14.55
C ASP A 243 -6.26 -25.08 -13.79
N CYS A 244 -6.04 -24.88 -12.49
CA CYS A 244 -6.90 -24.05 -11.63
C CYS A 244 -6.78 -22.56 -12.03
N LEU A 245 -5.56 -22.06 -12.24
CA LEU A 245 -5.35 -20.70 -12.77
C LEU A 245 -5.88 -20.55 -14.18
N LEU A 246 -5.59 -21.52 -15.05
CA LEU A 246 -6.01 -21.49 -16.45
C LEU A 246 -7.52 -21.51 -16.61
N SER A 247 -8.24 -22.23 -15.73
CA SER A 247 -9.71 -22.32 -15.75
C SER A 247 -10.38 -20.95 -15.65
N VAL A 248 -9.78 -20.02 -14.91
CA VAL A 248 -10.31 -18.65 -14.74
C VAL A 248 -10.24 -17.85 -16.04
N GLY A 249 -9.13 -17.96 -16.77
CA GLY A 249 -8.90 -17.23 -18.01
C GLY A 249 -9.59 -17.81 -19.26
N ASN A 250 -10.15 -19.00 -19.18
CA ASN A 250 -10.67 -19.73 -20.35
C ASN A 250 -11.78 -18.98 -21.13
N GLY A 251 -12.54 -18.11 -20.44
CA GLY A 251 -13.61 -17.33 -21.07
C GLY A 251 -13.12 -16.07 -21.80
N SER A 252 -11.87 -15.65 -21.55
CA SER A 252 -11.31 -14.42 -22.11
C SER A 252 -10.50 -14.67 -23.38
N ALA A 253 -10.41 -13.63 -24.22
CA ALA A 253 -9.45 -13.58 -25.32
C ALA A 253 -8.04 -13.16 -24.86
N GLN A 254 -7.87 -12.71 -23.62
CA GLN A 254 -6.60 -12.32 -23.04
C GLN A 254 -5.91 -13.54 -22.43
N GLU A 255 -4.69 -13.83 -22.89
CA GLU A 255 -3.89 -14.94 -22.37
C GLU A 255 -3.51 -14.73 -20.91
N SER A 256 -3.78 -15.71 -20.04
CA SER A 256 -3.38 -15.71 -18.64
C SER A 256 -1.85 -15.71 -18.51
N LYS A 257 -1.33 -15.13 -17.43
CA LYS A 257 0.11 -15.02 -17.16
C LYS A 257 0.43 -15.36 -15.71
N LEU A 258 1.49 -16.14 -15.51
CA LEU A 258 2.17 -16.21 -14.22
C LEU A 258 3.46 -15.40 -14.32
N ILE A 259 3.65 -14.44 -13.42
CA ILE A 259 4.79 -13.54 -13.42
C ILE A 259 5.59 -13.79 -12.13
N SER A 260 6.87 -14.11 -12.25
CA SER A 260 7.78 -14.31 -11.13
C SER A 260 8.89 -13.26 -11.17
N MET A 261 8.98 -12.45 -10.12
CA MET A 261 10.00 -11.43 -9.94
C MET A 261 10.92 -11.85 -8.80
N ASN A 262 12.25 -11.87 -9.03
CA ASN A 262 13.22 -12.30 -8.03
C ASN A 262 14.20 -11.17 -7.73
N TYR A 263 14.24 -10.73 -6.48
CA TYR A 263 15.18 -9.74 -5.97
C TYR A 263 16.23 -10.44 -5.10
N GLN A 264 17.51 -10.25 -5.45
CA GLN A 264 18.66 -10.84 -4.77
C GLN A 264 19.46 -9.76 -4.03
N GLY A 265 18.91 -9.30 -2.91
CA GLY A 265 19.56 -8.30 -2.05
C GLY A 265 20.47 -8.90 -0.99
N GLY A 266 20.10 -10.09 -0.49
CA GLY A 266 20.82 -10.85 0.52
C GLY A 266 21.97 -11.71 -0.02
N LYS A 267 22.45 -12.64 0.80
CA LYS A 267 23.49 -13.59 0.39
C LYS A 267 22.90 -14.63 -0.60
N LYS A 268 23.75 -15.09 -1.51
CA LYS A 268 23.39 -16.18 -2.41
C LYS A 268 23.08 -17.45 -1.58
N GLY A 269 21.92 -18.06 -1.82
CA GLY A 269 21.47 -19.26 -1.10
C GLY A 269 20.60 -18.98 0.13
N ASP A 270 20.50 -17.73 0.61
CA ASP A 270 19.54 -17.39 1.66
C ASP A 270 18.12 -17.58 1.15
N LYS A 271 17.29 -18.28 1.94
CA LYS A 271 15.87 -18.49 1.64
C LYS A 271 15.14 -17.15 1.54
N PRO A 272 14.34 -16.91 0.48
CA PRO A 272 13.66 -15.65 0.28
C PRO A 272 12.42 -15.50 1.16
N TYR A 273 11.95 -14.26 1.32
CA TYR A 273 10.55 -13.96 1.64
C TYR A 273 9.75 -13.94 0.35
N ALA A 274 8.50 -14.41 0.36
CA ALA A 274 7.66 -14.42 -0.83
C ALA A 274 6.41 -13.55 -0.63
N ILE A 275 6.04 -12.80 -1.68
CA ILE A 275 4.78 -12.07 -1.76
C ILE A 275 4.05 -12.50 -3.03
N VAL A 276 2.76 -12.86 -2.89
CA VAL A 276 1.94 -13.38 -3.99
C VAL A 276 0.74 -12.46 -4.21
N GLY A 277 0.44 -12.07 -5.45
CA GLY A 277 -0.64 -11.14 -5.74
C GLY A 277 -1.69 -11.69 -6.70
N LYS A 278 -2.97 -11.56 -6.31
CA LYS A 278 -4.11 -11.72 -7.23
C LYS A 278 -4.03 -10.66 -8.32
N GLY A 279 -4.09 -11.08 -9.57
CA GLY A 279 -3.99 -10.21 -10.74
C GLY A 279 -5.14 -10.38 -11.71
N ILE A 280 -6.38 -10.39 -11.23
CA ILE A 280 -7.56 -10.43 -12.10
C ILE A 280 -7.77 -9.04 -12.69
N THR A 281 -7.44 -8.89 -13.96
CA THR A 281 -7.39 -7.57 -14.61
C THR A 281 -8.75 -6.98 -14.88
N PHE A 282 -9.76 -7.83 -15.05
CA PHE A 282 -11.17 -7.50 -14.98
C PHE A 282 -11.96 -8.73 -14.56
N ASP A 283 -12.92 -8.56 -13.67
CA ASP A 283 -13.75 -9.63 -13.13
C ASP A 283 -15.24 -9.39 -13.39
N THR A 284 -15.80 -10.14 -14.34
CA THR A 284 -17.25 -10.13 -14.57
C THR A 284 -18.00 -11.13 -13.70
N GLY A 285 -17.28 -11.99 -12.97
CA GLY A 285 -17.80 -13.18 -12.31
C GLY A 285 -17.79 -14.44 -13.21
N GLY A 286 -17.47 -14.30 -14.48
CA GLY A 286 -17.56 -15.40 -15.45
C GLY A 286 -19.01 -15.79 -15.73
N ILE A 287 -19.33 -17.10 -15.74
CA ILE A 287 -20.70 -17.61 -15.93
C ILE A 287 -21.60 -17.24 -14.73
N SER A 288 -21.04 -17.19 -13.51
CA SER A 288 -21.73 -16.64 -12.31
C SER A 288 -21.66 -15.11 -12.35
N LEU A 289 -22.33 -14.51 -13.34
CA LEU A 289 -22.19 -13.11 -13.73
C LEU A 289 -22.58 -12.15 -12.59
N LYS A 290 -21.72 -11.17 -12.31
CA LYS A 290 -21.99 -10.10 -11.35
C LYS A 290 -23.14 -9.19 -11.81
N PRO A 291 -23.88 -8.57 -10.87
CA PRO A 291 -24.83 -7.52 -11.20
C PRO A 291 -24.12 -6.33 -11.89
N PRO A 292 -24.77 -5.64 -12.86
CA PRO A 292 -24.17 -4.51 -13.58
C PRO A 292 -23.71 -3.34 -12.69
N PRO A 293 -24.44 -2.96 -11.62
CA PRO A 293 -24.01 -1.87 -10.75
C PRO A 293 -22.63 -2.15 -10.12
N THR A 294 -21.71 -1.19 -10.24
CA THR A 294 -20.33 -1.26 -9.74
C THR A 294 -19.39 -2.27 -10.42
N MET A 295 -19.84 -2.99 -11.46
CA MET A 295 -18.97 -3.91 -12.20
C MET A 295 -17.75 -3.19 -12.81
N ASP A 296 -17.86 -1.90 -13.14
CA ASP A 296 -16.75 -1.08 -13.62
C ASP A 296 -15.60 -0.91 -12.60
N GLU A 297 -15.87 -1.17 -11.32
CA GLU A 297 -14.86 -1.19 -10.26
C GLU A 297 -14.04 -2.49 -10.24
N MET A 298 -14.46 -3.50 -10.97
CA MET A 298 -13.74 -4.78 -11.08
C MET A 298 -12.41 -4.65 -11.84
N LYS A 299 -12.11 -3.49 -12.42
CA LYS A 299 -10.75 -3.13 -12.85
C LYS A 299 -9.75 -3.04 -11.71
N PHE A 300 -10.19 -2.88 -10.45
CA PHE A 300 -9.35 -2.86 -9.26
C PHE A 300 -9.02 -4.27 -8.74
N ASP A 301 -9.56 -5.30 -9.34
CA ASP A 301 -9.41 -6.69 -8.89
C ASP A 301 -8.00 -7.28 -9.11
N MET A 302 -7.12 -6.47 -9.67
CA MET A 302 -5.69 -6.73 -9.83
C MET A 302 -4.80 -5.95 -8.84
N CYS A 303 -5.38 -5.33 -7.81
CA CYS A 303 -4.60 -4.54 -6.84
C CYS A 303 -3.63 -5.37 -6.01
N GLY A 304 -3.88 -6.68 -5.82
CA GLY A 304 -2.89 -7.61 -5.27
C GLY A 304 -1.62 -7.66 -6.09
N ALA A 305 -1.75 -7.86 -7.40
CA ALA A 305 -0.65 -7.84 -8.37
C ALA A 305 0.08 -6.48 -8.39
N ALA A 306 -0.68 -5.38 -8.42
CA ALA A 306 -0.13 -4.04 -8.40
C ALA A 306 0.72 -3.79 -7.15
N SER A 307 0.28 -4.31 -5.99
CA SER A 307 1.00 -4.20 -4.72
C SER A 307 2.29 -5.01 -4.73
N VAL A 308 2.29 -6.23 -5.29
CA VAL A 308 3.51 -7.03 -5.46
C VAL A 308 4.51 -6.30 -6.35
N ILE A 309 4.10 -5.88 -7.56
CA ILE A 309 4.99 -5.18 -8.51
C ILE A 309 5.56 -3.89 -7.88
N ALA A 310 4.75 -3.15 -7.16
CA ALA A 310 5.17 -1.93 -6.48
C ALA A 310 6.15 -2.21 -5.33
N THR A 311 5.85 -3.19 -4.48
CA THR A 311 6.71 -3.57 -3.35
C THR A 311 8.06 -4.08 -3.83
N MET A 312 8.11 -4.88 -4.92
CA MET A 312 9.38 -5.31 -5.53
C MET A 312 10.23 -4.13 -6.02
N GLN A 313 9.61 -3.03 -6.49
CA GLN A 313 10.35 -1.81 -6.82
C GLN A 313 10.82 -1.06 -5.56
N VAL A 314 10.00 -0.99 -4.50
CA VAL A 314 10.38 -0.36 -3.22
C VAL A 314 11.60 -1.04 -2.61
N VAL A 315 11.58 -2.37 -2.48
CA VAL A 315 12.70 -3.12 -1.88
C VAL A 315 13.98 -3.01 -2.70
N SER A 316 13.84 -2.94 -4.02
CA SER A 316 14.97 -2.76 -4.95
C SER A 316 15.57 -1.35 -4.85
N GLU A 317 14.75 -0.30 -4.78
CA GLU A 317 15.18 1.09 -4.63
C GLU A 317 15.85 1.33 -3.26
N LEU A 318 15.32 0.71 -2.19
CA LEU A 318 15.89 0.76 -0.84
C LEU A 318 17.13 -0.13 -0.69
N LYS A 319 17.38 -1.03 -1.64
CA LYS A 319 18.51 -1.99 -1.63
C LYS A 319 18.50 -2.85 -0.36
N LEU A 320 17.34 -3.39 0.02
CA LEU A 320 17.23 -4.20 1.24
C LEU A 320 18.17 -5.42 1.16
N PRO A 321 18.91 -5.77 2.23
CA PRO A 321 19.87 -6.87 2.25
C PRO A 321 19.22 -8.25 2.48
N ILE A 322 18.10 -8.53 1.81
CA ILE A 322 17.34 -9.79 1.87
C ILE A 322 16.94 -10.25 0.48
N ASN A 323 16.67 -11.55 0.33
CA ASN A 323 16.15 -12.12 -0.91
C ASN A 323 14.62 -12.14 -0.88
N ILE A 324 13.98 -11.77 -1.98
CA ILE A 324 12.53 -11.67 -2.07
C ILE A 324 12.06 -12.22 -3.42
N VAL A 325 10.97 -12.98 -3.38
CA VAL A 325 10.25 -13.47 -4.57
C VAL A 325 8.87 -12.83 -4.60
N GLY A 326 8.54 -12.14 -5.69
CA GLY A 326 7.21 -11.64 -5.98
C GLY A 326 6.56 -12.52 -7.06
N VAL A 327 5.38 -13.05 -6.81
CA VAL A 327 4.61 -13.83 -7.80
C VAL A 327 3.27 -13.17 -8.06
N VAL A 328 2.88 -13.08 -9.33
CA VAL A 328 1.58 -12.55 -9.75
C VAL A 328 0.88 -13.61 -10.59
N ALA A 329 -0.31 -14.01 -10.15
CA ALA A 329 -1.23 -14.85 -10.90
C ALA A 329 -2.24 -13.96 -11.61
N SER A 330 -2.13 -13.83 -12.93
CA SER A 330 -2.94 -12.88 -13.68
C SER A 330 -3.80 -13.58 -14.74
N ALA A 331 -5.09 -13.27 -14.71
CA ALA A 331 -6.10 -13.69 -15.67
C ALA A 331 -7.16 -12.59 -15.83
N GLU A 332 -8.05 -12.77 -16.78
CA GLU A 332 -9.26 -11.97 -16.94
C GLU A 332 -10.47 -12.91 -16.86
N ASN A 333 -11.39 -12.68 -15.91
CA ASN A 333 -12.55 -13.54 -15.70
C ASN A 333 -13.76 -13.06 -16.51
N MET A 334 -14.03 -13.70 -17.62
CA MET A 334 -15.07 -13.29 -18.57
C MET A 334 -16.03 -14.46 -18.90
N PRO A 335 -17.32 -14.16 -19.17
CA PRO A 335 -18.19 -15.13 -19.82
C PRO A 335 -17.71 -15.36 -21.25
N GLY A 336 -17.82 -16.59 -21.73
CA GLY A 336 -17.41 -16.93 -23.09
C GLY A 336 -17.71 -18.38 -23.42
N SER A 337 -17.56 -18.75 -24.67
CA SER A 337 -17.87 -20.12 -25.14
C SER A 337 -16.98 -21.21 -24.52
N LYS A 338 -15.82 -20.83 -23.99
CA LYS A 338 -14.87 -21.72 -23.32
C LYS A 338 -14.80 -21.49 -21.81
N ALA A 339 -15.65 -20.58 -21.28
CA ALA A 339 -15.64 -20.25 -19.85
C ALA A 339 -15.94 -21.48 -18.99
N THR A 340 -15.28 -21.55 -17.86
CA THR A 340 -15.53 -22.55 -16.83
C THR A 340 -16.96 -22.40 -16.31
N LYS A 341 -17.62 -23.51 -16.10
CA LYS A 341 -19.03 -23.58 -15.67
C LYS A 341 -19.10 -23.98 -14.19
N PRO A 342 -20.07 -23.48 -13.43
CA PRO A 342 -20.41 -24.08 -12.15
C PRO A 342 -20.61 -25.59 -12.26
N GLY A 343 -19.97 -26.36 -11.36
CA GLY A 343 -19.92 -27.82 -11.39
C GLY A 343 -18.69 -28.41 -12.12
N ASP A 344 -17.91 -27.61 -12.84
CA ASP A 344 -16.65 -28.10 -13.41
C ASP A 344 -15.64 -28.44 -12.30
N VAL A 345 -14.89 -29.53 -12.51
CA VAL A 345 -13.81 -29.94 -11.61
C VAL A 345 -12.47 -29.76 -12.33
N VAL A 346 -11.53 -29.07 -11.66
CA VAL A 346 -10.20 -28.81 -12.19
C VAL A 346 -9.12 -29.36 -11.27
N ARG A 347 -7.95 -29.71 -11.81
CA ARG A 347 -6.79 -30.15 -11.04
C ARG A 347 -5.82 -28.99 -10.86
N THR A 348 -5.40 -28.77 -9.64
CA THR A 348 -4.41 -27.74 -9.30
C THR A 348 -2.99 -28.26 -9.51
N MET A 349 -2.01 -27.36 -9.50
CA MET A 349 -0.58 -27.69 -9.54
C MET A 349 -0.15 -28.60 -8.39
N SER A 350 -0.81 -28.53 -7.22
CA SER A 350 -0.54 -29.41 -6.07
C SER A 350 -1.06 -30.85 -6.28
N GLY A 351 -1.85 -31.10 -7.32
CA GLY A 351 -2.51 -32.38 -7.59
C GLY A 351 -3.92 -32.47 -6.99
N LYS A 352 -4.30 -31.60 -6.04
CA LYS A 352 -5.67 -31.55 -5.48
C LYS A 352 -6.67 -31.16 -6.56
N THR A 353 -7.87 -31.73 -6.49
CA THR A 353 -8.99 -31.36 -7.38
C THR A 353 -9.90 -30.34 -6.70
N VAL A 354 -10.43 -29.41 -7.49
CA VAL A 354 -11.33 -28.35 -7.02
C VAL A 354 -12.61 -28.38 -7.82
N GLU A 355 -13.76 -28.52 -7.13
CA GLU A 355 -15.07 -28.30 -7.70
C GLU A 355 -15.37 -26.80 -7.70
N ILE A 356 -15.65 -26.24 -8.86
CA ILE A 356 -15.94 -24.82 -9.04
C ILE A 356 -17.46 -24.62 -8.96
N LEU A 357 -17.98 -24.33 -7.79
CA LEU A 357 -19.40 -24.08 -7.57
C LEU A 357 -19.83 -22.66 -7.96
N ASN A 358 -18.91 -21.71 -7.92
CA ASN A 358 -19.14 -20.31 -8.30
C ASN A 358 -17.91 -19.76 -9.02
N THR A 359 -18.07 -19.35 -10.26
CA THR A 359 -16.98 -18.78 -11.07
C THR A 359 -16.62 -17.34 -10.67
N ASP A 360 -17.43 -16.66 -9.84
CA ASP A 360 -17.13 -15.36 -9.22
C ASP A 360 -16.22 -15.49 -7.97
N ALA A 361 -15.85 -16.70 -7.61
CA ALA A 361 -14.83 -16.99 -6.59
C ALA A 361 -13.52 -17.45 -7.26
N GLU A 362 -13.07 -16.73 -8.25
CA GLU A 362 -11.96 -17.00 -9.17
C GLU A 362 -10.60 -16.63 -8.57
N GLY A 363 -10.55 -15.60 -7.72
CA GLY A 363 -9.29 -15.11 -7.14
C GLY A 363 -8.55 -16.17 -6.35
N ARG A 364 -9.27 -16.97 -5.57
CA ARG A 364 -8.68 -18.10 -4.84
C ARG A 364 -8.22 -19.23 -5.75
N LEU A 365 -8.82 -19.39 -6.92
CA LEU A 365 -8.42 -20.38 -7.93
C LEU A 365 -7.06 -20.04 -8.54
N VAL A 366 -6.85 -18.79 -8.94
CA VAL A 366 -5.55 -18.35 -9.47
C VAL A 366 -4.46 -18.38 -8.40
N LEU A 367 -4.81 -18.08 -7.15
CA LEU A 367 -3.89 -18.10 -6.01
C LEU A 367 -3.49 -19.53 -5.60
N ALA A 368 -4.35 -20.53 -5.71
CA ALA A 368 -4.05 -21.92 -5.37
C ALA A 368 -2.80 -22.42 -6.09
N ASP A 369 -2.72 -22.21 -7.40
CA ASP A 369 -1.57 -22.61 -8.21
C ASP A 369 -0.34 -21.73 -7.93
N ALA A 370 -0.55 -20.43 -7.68
CA ALA A 370 0.56 -19.52 -7.36
C ALA A 370 1.18 -19.83 -5.99
N LEU A 371 0.38 -20.19 -4.98
CA LEU A 371 0.85 -20.61 -3.66
C LEU A 371 1.63 -21.93 -3.75
N THR A 372 1.17 -22.89 -4.57
CA THR A 372 1.93 -24.11 -4.85
C THR A 372 3.22 -23.80 -5.63
N TYR A 373 3.17 -22.85 -6.56
CA TYR A 373 4.35 -22.47 -7.36
C TYR A 373 5.48 -21.91 -6.48
N VAL A 374 5.19 -21.14 -5.44
CA VAL A 374 6.24 -20.52 -4.58
C VAL A 374 6.97 -21.53 -3.69
N GLU A 375 6.44 -22.75 -3.47
CA GLU A 375 7.12 -23.80 -2.72
C GLU A 375 8.54 -24.09 -3.23
N ARG A 376 8.75 -24.00 -4.55
CA ARG A 376 10.06 -24.23 -5.20
C ARG A 376 11.19 -23.32 -4.73
N PHE A 377 10.86 -22.20 -4.12
CA PHE A 377 11.84 -21.26 -3.59
C PHE A 377 12.15 -21.49 -2.11
N GLU A 378 11.47 -22.46 -1.47
CA GLU A 378 11.59 -22.74 -0.04
C GLU A 378 11.53 -21.48 0.83
N PRO A 379 10.47 -20.65 0.71
CA PRO A 379 10.45 -19.32 1.32
C PRO A 379 10.43 -19.40 2.85
N ARG A 380 11.00 -18.37 3.50
CA ARG A 380 10.92 -18.19 4.96
C ARG A 380 9.50 -17.89 5.42
N SER A 381 8.75 -17.18 4.61
CA SER A 381 7.32 -16.93 4.76
C SER A 381 6.73 -16.52 3.42
N VAL A 382 5.42 -16.70 3.29
CA VAL A 382 4.64 -16.27 2.13
C VAL A 382 3.51 -15.36 2.61
N VAL A 383 3.36 -14.19 1.98
CA VAL A 383 2.20 -13.31 2.18
C VAL A 383 1.49 -13.17 0.84
N ASP A 384 0.25 -13.63 0.75
CA ASP A 384 -0.56 -13.34 -0.44
C ASP A 384 -1.50 -12.17 -0.22
N ILE A 385 -1.79 -11.45 -1.31
CA ILE A 385 -2.55 -10.22 -1.32
C ILE A 385 -3.62 -10.31 -2.40
N ALA A 386 -4.87 -10.15 -2.00
CA ALA A 386 -5.97 -10.20 -2.95
C ALA A 386 -7.13 -9.27 -2.55
N THR A 387 -7.77 -8.69 -3.55
CA THR A 387 -9.11 -8.17 -3.47
C THR A 387 -10.06 -9.36 -3.57
N LEU A 388 -10.17 -10.11 -2.43
CA LEU A 388 -10.70 -11.46 -2.51
C LEU A 388 -12.19 -11.55 -2.27
N THR A 389 -12.69 -10.86 -1.24
CA THR A 389 -14.09 -11.05 -0.84
C THR A 389 -14.83 -9.75 -0.54
N GLY A 390 -16.10 -9.69 -0.96
CA GLY A 390 -17.01 -8.67 -0.44
C GLY A 390 -17.29 -8.82 1.06
N ALA A 391 -17.14 -10.03 1.60
CA ALA A 391 -17.37 -10.32 3.00
C ALA A 391 -16.40 -9.58 3.94
N VAL A 392 -15.15 -9.35 3.55
CA VAL A 392 -14.21 -8.56 4.37
C VAL A 392 -14.66 -7.10 4.49
N ILE A 393 -15.32 -6.56 3.47
CA ILE A 393 -15.86 -5.19 3.50
C ILE A 393 -17.02 -5.11 4.52
N MET A 394 -17.84 -6.14 4.58
CA MET A 394 -18.93 -6.22 5.56
C MET A 394 -18.40 -6.35 7.00
N ALA A 395 -17.29 -7.06 7.18
CA ALA A 395 -16.67 -7.27 8.49
C ALA A 395 -15.85 -6.07 8.99
N LEU A 396 -15.01 -5.47 8.13
CA LEU A 396 -13.98 -4.50 8.50
C LEU A 396 -14.11 -3.13 7.82
N GLY A 397 -15.08 -2.98 6.91
CA GLY A 397 -15.29 -1.75 6.14
C GLY A 397 -14.15 -1.46 5.15
N TYR A 398 -13.86 -0.17 4.96
CA TYR A 398 -12.89 0.32 3.96
C TYR A 398 -11.58 0.81 4.58
N SER A 399 -11.40 0.67 5.88
CA SER A 399 -10.25 1.24 6.60
C SER A 399 -9.19 0.22 6.97
N THR A 400 -9.54 -1.05 7.07
CA THR A 400 -8.71 -2.12 7.63
C THR A 400 -8.73 -3.34 6.71
N SER A 401 -7.57 -3.89 6.39
CA SER A 401 -7.46 -5.13 5.61
C SER A 401 -7.70 -6.36 6.51
N GLY A 402 -8.29 -7.41 5.97
CA GLY A 402 -8.40 -8.69 6.67
C GLY A 402 -7.07 -9.44 6.62
N LEU A 403 -6.66 -10.05 7.73
CA LEU A 403 -5.48 -10.90 7.81
C LEU A 403 -5.89 -12.27 8.36
N MET A 404 -5.52 -13.34 7.67
CA MET A 404 -5.62 -14.72 8.14
C MET A 404 -4.24 -15.39 7.97
N SER A 405 -3.86 -16.29 8.88
CA SER A 405 -2.53 -16.89 8.87
C SER A 405 -2.55 -18.30 9.50
N ASN A 406 -1.70 -19.18 9.00
CA ASN A 406 -1.37 -20.46 9.64
C ASN A 406 -0.22 -20.35 10.65
N ASN A 407 0.27 -19.12 10.91
CA ASN A 407 1.41 -18.86 11.79
C ASN A 407 1.21 -17.55 12.57
N ASP A 408 1.00 -17.66 13.89
CA ASP A 408 0.69 -16.50 14.75
C ASP A 408 1.82 -15.47 14.78
N LYS A 409 3.09 -15.92 14.76
CA LYS A 409 4.24 -15.02 14.74
C LYS A 409 4.25 -14.17 13.47
N LEU A 410 3.99 -14.76 12.30
CA LEU A 410 3.89 -14.03 11.05
C LEU A 410 2.72 -13.05 11.06
N ALA A 411 1.58 -13.46 11.64
CA ALA A 411 0.43 -12.59 11.78
C ALA A 411 0.76 -11.35 12.63
N GLU A 412 1.38 -11.55 13.80
CA GLU A 412 1.79 -10.45 14.68
C GLU A 412 2.78 -9.49 14.02
N GLU A 413 3.80 -10.02 13.32
CA GLU A 413 4.78 -9.23 12.58
C GLU A 413 4.12 -8.35 11.49
N LEU A 414 3.12 -8.88 10.77
CA LEU A 414 2.37 -8.12 9.77
C LEU A 414 1.45 -7.06 10.39
N LEU A 415 0.79 -7.38 11.50
CA LEU A 415 -0.03 -6.42 12.25
C LEU A 415 0.83 -5.26 12.77
N GLU A 416 2.02 -5.55 13.28
CA GLU A 416 2.95 -4.54 13.76
C GLU A 416 3.49 -3.67 12.62
N ALA A 417 3.90 -4.29 11.50
CA ALA A 417 4.30 -3.57 10.30
C ALA A 417 3.19 -2.63 9.80
N GLY A 418 1.93 -3.10 9.84
CA GLY A 418 0.76 -2.30 9.47
C GLY A 418 0.54 -1.10 10.40
N ARG A 419 0.75 -1.25 11.71
CA ARG A 419 0.71 -0.14 12.69
C ARG A 419 1.81 0.89 12.42
N LYS A 420 3.05 0.43 12.22
CA LYS A 420 4.21 1.30 11.91
C LYS A 420 4.00 2.08 10.60
N ALA A 421 3.44 1.42 9.59
CA ALA A 421 3.24 1.98 8.25
C ALA A 421 1.94 2.78 8.08
N SER A 422 1.10 2.90 9.11
CA SER A 422 -0.24 3.52 9.02
C SER A 422 -1.16 2.83 8.00
N ASP A 423 -0.97 1.51 7.82
CA ASP A 423 -1.67 0.67 6.86
C ASP A 423 -2.19 -0.61 7.55
N ARG A 424 -3.22 -0.43 8.37
CA ARG A 424 -3.66 -1.41 9.36
C ARG A 424 -4.33 -2.62 8.73
N ALA A 425 -4.06 -3.79 9.32
CA ALA A 425 -4.80 -5.01 9.15
C ALA A 425 -5.40 -5.48 10.48
N TRP A 426 -6.35 -6.39 10.43
CA TRP A 426 -6.96 -7.05 11.58
C TRP A 426 -7.03 -8.54 11.33
N GLN A 427 -6.58 -9.34 12.32
CA GLN A 427 -6.56 -10.79 12.20
C GLN A 427 -7.96 -11.37 12.40
N LEU A 428 -8.37 -12.22 11.48
CA LEU A 428 -9.57 -13.03 11.51
C LEU A 428 -9.20 -14.51 11.72
N PRO A 429 -10.09 -15.34 12.28
CA PRO A 429 -9.77 -16.71 12.60
C PRO A 429 -9.54 -17.57 11.34
N LEU A 430 -8.70 -18.62 11.51
CA LEU A 430 -8.48 -19.67 10.53
C LEU A 430 -8.62 -21.03 11.23
N TRP A 431 -9.81 -21.33 11.75
CA TRP A 431 -10.05 -22.53 12.57
C TRP A 431 -10.60 -23.69 11.74
N ASP A 432 -10.31 -24.91 12.16
CA ASP A 432 -10.71 -26.15 11.47
C ASP A 432 -12.24 -26.29 11.30
N VAL A 433 -13.03 -25.68 12.17
CA VAL A 433 -14.49 -25.71 12.06
C VAL A 433 -14.99 -25.12 10.72
N TYR A 434 -14.27 -24.14 10.17
CA TYR A 434 -14.61 -23.53 8.87
C TYR A 434 -14.12 -24.35 7.67
N GLN A 435 -13.18 -25.27 7.86
CA GLN A 435 -12.65 -26.11 6.77
C GLN A 435 -13.71 -27.03 6.19
N LYS A 436 -14.63 -27.53 7.02
CA LYS A 436 -15.75 -28.41 6.61
C LYS A 436 -16.72 -27.75 5.64
N ASP A 437 -16.81 -26.42 5.69
CA ASP A 437 -17.67 -25.67 4.76
C ASP A 437 -17.22 -25.80 3.30
N LEU A 438 -16.02 -26.29 3.05
CA LEU A 438 -15.41 -26.44 1.73
C LEU A 438 -15.40 -27.88 1.23
N ASP A 439 -16.05 -28.82 1.94
CA ASP A 439 -16.13 -30.21 1.51
C ASP A 439 -16.93 -30.31 0.20
N SER A 440 -16.48 -31.18 -0.70
CA SER A 440 -17.14 -31.47 -1.98
C SER A 440 -17.44 -32.96 -2.08
N ASN A 441 -18.56 -33.29 -2.71
CA ASN A 441 -18.89 -34.69 -3.06
C ASN A 441 -18.16 -35.18 -4.33
N PHE A 442 -17.56 -34.28 -5.12
CA PHE A 442 -17.06 -34.57 -6.45
C PHE A 442 -15.56 -34.24 -6.63
N ALA A 443 -14.96 -33.55 -5.66
CA ALA A 443 -13.56 -33.17 -5.68
C ALA A 443 -12.97 -33.18 -4.27
N ASP A 444 -11.65 -32.93 -4.14
CA ASP A 444 -11.00 -32.83 -2.83
C ASP A 444 -11.46 -31.58 -2.03
N ILE A 445 -11.92 -30.54 -2.72
CA ILE A 445 -12.38 -29.29 -2.12
C ILE A 445 -13.31 -28.54 -3.09
N ALA A 446 -14.31 -27.80 -2.55
CA ALA A 446 -15.10 -26.85 -3.31
C ALA A 446 -14.48 -25.43 -3.23
N ASN A 447 -14.67 -24.63 -4.28
CA ASN A 447 -14.09 -23.28 -4.28
C ASN A 447 -14.87 -22.27 -3.41
N ILE A 448 -16.08 -22.58 -3.00
CA ILE A 448 -16.87 -21.79 -2.05
C ILE A 448 -17.59 -22.68 -1.05
N GLY A 449 -17.90 -22.13 0.13
CA GLY A 449 -18.74 -22.80 1.14
C GLY A 449 -18.98 -21.89 2.34
N GLY A 450 -20.04 -22.18 3.08
CA GLY A 450 -20.43 -21.47 4.28
C GLY A 450 -20.78 -19.99 4.12
N ARG A 451 -21.11 -19.34 5.24
CA ARG A 451 -21.49 -17.90 5.25
C ARG A 451 -20.34 -16.97 5.62
N ALA A 452 -19.27 -17.48 6.25
CA ALA A 452 -18.13 -16.69 6.67
C ALA A 452 -17.14 -16.45 5.50
N GLY A 453 -17.60 -15.83 4.43
CA GLY A 453 -16.98 -15.81 3.11
C GLY A 453 -15.50 -15.42 3.07
N THR A 454 -15.03 -14.45 3.88
CA THR A 454 -13.60 -14.11 3.93
C THR A 454 -12.76 -15.16 4.65
N ILE A 455 -13.33 -15.80 5.69
CA ILE A 455 -12.67 -16.87 6.45
C ILE A 455 -12.59 -18.14 5.60
N THR A 456 -13.70 -18.57 4.98
CA THR A 456 -13.70 -19.78 4.14
C THR A 456 -12.85 -19.59 2.88
N ALA A 457 -12.73 -18.39 2.34
CA ALA A 457 -11.76 -18.08 1.27
C ALA A 457 -10.32 -18.32 1.73
N ALA A 458 -9.96 -17.86 2.93
CA ALA A 458 -8.65 -18.11 3.51
C ALA A 458 -8.44 -19.60 3.86
N CYS A 459 -9.48 -20.31 4.34
CA CYS A 459 -9.45 -21.76 4.54
C CYS A 459 -9.15 -22.50 3.24
N PHE A 460 -9.75 -22.08 2.12
CA PHE A 460 -9.41 -22.64 0.80
C PHE A 460 -7.93 -22.44 0.47
N LEU A 461 -7.41 -21.20 0.60
CA LEU A 461 -6.01 -20.88 0.31
C LEU A 461 -5.04 -21.64 1.21
N SER A 462 -5.36 -21.82 2.50
CA SER A 462 -4.51 -22.51 3.48
C SER A 462 -4.19 -23.94 3.05
N ARG A 463 -5.09 -24.63 2.32
CA ARG A 463 -4.89 -25.98 1.76
C ARG A 463 -3.75 -26.05 0.72
N PHE A 464 -3.29 -24.89 0.22
CA PHE A 464 -2.20 -24.76 -0.75
C PHE A 464 -0.96 -24.08 -0.17
N ALA A 465 -0.96 -23.82 1.16
CA ALA A 465 0.09 -23.11 1.87
C ALA A 465 0.59 -23.87 3.13
N GLU A 466 0.46 -25.19 3.16
CA GLU A 466 0.77 -26.02 4.34
C GLU A 466 2.28 -26.14 4.61
N LYS A 467 3.15 -25.94 3.60
CA LYS A 467 4.59 -26.23 3.68
C LYS A 467 5.45 -25.07 4.19
N TYR A 468 4.86 -23.92 4.49
CA TYR A 468 5.59 -22.74 4.92
C TYR A 468 4.71 -21.83 5.81
N PRO A 469 5.31 -20.94 6.63
CA PRO A 469 4.56 -19.88 7.30
C PRO A 469 3.87 -18.99 6.27
N TRP A 470 2.54 -18.87 6.36
CA TRP A 470 1.73 -18.18 5.39
C TRP A 470 0.75 -17.20 6.06
N ALA A 471 0.52 -16.09 5.38
CA ALA A 471 -0.55 -15.16 5.71
C ALA A 471 -1.25 -14.67 4.44
N HIS A 472 -2.55 -14.48 4.53
CA HIS A 472 -3.41 -13.86 3.53
C HIS A 472 -3.82 -12.46 3.95
N LEU A 473 -3.70 -11.49 3.05
CA LEU A 473 -4.24 -10.14 3.18
C LEU A 473 -5.41 -9.95 2.22
N ASP A 474 -6.64 -9.95 2.75
CA ASP A 474 -7.82 -9.56 1.97
C ASP A 474 -7.96 -8.04 1.98
N VAL A 475 -7.68 -7.43 0.83
CA VAL A 475 -7.63 -5.98 0.63
C VAL A 475 -8.81 -5.43 -0.18
N ALA A 476 -9.89 -6.20 -0.34
CA ALA A 476 -11.04 -5.78 -1.14
C ALA A 476 -11.65 -4.45 -0.66
N GLY A 477 -11.64 -4.19 0.66
CA GLY A 477 -12.09 -2.92 1.23
C GLY A 477 -11.07 -1.78 1.11
N THR A 478 -9.78 -2.08 1.10
CA THR A 478 -8.71 -1.08 1.27
C THR A 478 -7.96 -0.72 -0.01
N ALA A 479 -8.02 -1.55 -1.04
CA ALA A 479 -7.26 -1.40 -2.28
C ALA A 479 -7.70 -0.21 -3.14
N SER A 480 -8.94 0.26 -3.01
CA SER A 480 -9.48 1.37 -3.79
C SER A 480 -10.41 2.27 -2.98
N TYR A 481 -10.50 3.53 -3.37
CA TYR A 481 -11.46 4.50 -2.86
C TYR A 481 -12.74 4.46 -3.67
N LYS A 482 -13.86 4.81 -3.04
CA LYS A 482 -15.21 4.85 -3.62
C LYS A 482 -15.71 6.28 -3.86
N GLY A 483 -16.82 6.41 -4.59
CA GLY A 483 -17.50 7.69 -4.82
C GLY A 483 -16.64 8.72 -5.55
N ALA A 484 -16.68 9.97 -5.11
CA ALA A 484 -15.92 11.08 -5.72
C ALA A 484 -14.39 10.91 -5.68
N ALA A 485 -13.88 10.09 -4.77
CA ALA A 485 -12.45 9.78 -4.64
C ALA A 485 -12.04 8.52 -5.41
N LYS A 486 -12.93 7.90 -6.18
CA LYS A 486 -12.73 6.61 -6.88
C LYS A 486 -11.35 6.51 -7.52
N GLY A 487 -10.62 5.46 -7.15
CA GLY A 487 -9.27 5.21 -7.64
C GLY A 487 -8.48 4.29 -6.72
N GLY A 488 -7.39 3.73 -7.20
CA GLY A 488 -6.49 2.90 -6.42
C GLY A 488 -5.90 3.64 -5.23
N SER A 489 -5.84 3.00 -4.07
CA SER A 489 -5.30 3.58 -2.84
C SER A 489 -3.78 3.45 -2.73
N GLY A 490 -3.21 2.42 -3.36
CA GLY A 490 -1.82 2.00 -3.22
C GLY A 490 -1.56 1.13 -1.98
N ARG A 491 -2.61 0.74 -1.25
CA ARG A 491 -2.53 -0.21 -0.14
C ARG A 491 -2.56 -1.66 -0.67
N PRO A 492 -1.87 -2.61 -0.03
CA PRO A 492 -1.11 -2.51 1.22
C PRO A 492 0.41 -2.34 1.01
N VAL A 493 0.86 -1.61 -0.02
CA VAL A 493 2.31 -1.39 -0.27
C VAL A 493 3.06 -0.88 0.97
N PRO A 494 2.50 0.06 1.79
CA PRO A 494 3.19 0.50 3.01
C PRO A 494 3.38 -0.63 4.03
N LEU A 495 2.35 -1.44 4.31
CA LEU A 495 2.43 -2.59 5.22
C LEU A 495 3.48 -3.60 4.74
N LEU A 496 3.41 -4.01 3.47
CA LEU A 496 4.34 -4.99 2.90
C LEU A 496 5.78 -4.48 2.90
N SER A 497 5.98 -3.21 2.54
CA SER A 497 7.31 -2.59 2.54
C SER A 497 7.88 -2.55 3.96
N GLN A 498 7.08 -2.15 4.95
CA GLN A 498 7.51 -2.10 6.34
C GLN A 498 7.85 -3.50 6.88
N TYR A 499 7.02 -4.50 6.60
CA TYR A 499 7.29 -5.88 6.98
C TYR A 499 8.67 -6.35 6.44
N LEU A 500 8.94 -6.09 5.16
CA LEU A 500 10.22 -6.49 4.56
C LEU A 500 11.42 -5.65 5.06
N ILE A 501 11.20 -4.39 5.42
CA ILE A 501 12.22 -3.55 6.09
C ILE A 501 12.54 -4.12 7.47
N ASP A 502 11.54 -4.54 8.23
CA ASP A 502 11.74 -5.11 9.57
C ASP A 502 12.44 -6.49 9.53
N LYS A 503 12.49 -7.14 8.35
CA LYS A 503 13.21 -8.40 8.09
C LYS A 503 14.63 -8.22 7.55
N SER A 504 15.04 -6.98 7.28
CA SER A 504 16.31 -6.65 6.61
C SER A 504 17.50 -6.32 7.55
#